data_dacd10ddf313af5b29a69314d0c01a99
#
_entry.id   dacd10ddf313af5b29a69314d0c01a99
#
_cell.length_a   1.000
_cell.length_b   1.000
_cell.length_c   1.000
_cell.angle_alpha   90.00
_cell.angle_beta   90.00
_cell.angle_gamma   90.00
#
_symmetry.space_group_name_H-M   'P 1'
#
loop_
_entity.id
_entity.type
_entity.pdbx_description
1 polymer ?
#
loop_
_entity_poly.entity_id
_entity_poly.type
_entity_poly.pdbx_seq_one_letter_code
_entity_poly.pdbx_strand_id
1 'polypeptide(L)'
;APKLTYNGNLAITKMTGIMKAPTNYEMAIMDNEANIHNGAAPLYTQELLDRILANDPNPIDHPTQPGWKLFFTNTDWMDELLTNGVQHRHNLTISGGGEKSNYYLSAGYSKQFGVVKYADDNNTKYNLRMNYDYRLAKWLKLETKVSLDNQKRTDIGSNGAWVIGEAMFDMPNFPIYNANGEFFTQGGWSN
;
A
#
# COMPACT_ATOMS: atom_id res chain seq x y z
N ALA A 1 -35.64 -10.02 27.95
CA ALA A 1 -35.62 -10.50 26.56
C ALA A 1 -34.19 -10.46 26.05
N PRO A 2 -33.77 -11.38 25.17
CA PRO A 2 -32.48 -11.31 24.47
C PRO A 2 -32.36 -10.03 23.64
N LYS A 3 -31.18 -9.43 23.63
CA LYS A 3 -30.83 -8.29 22.79
C LYS A 3 -29.76 -8.72 21.80
N LEU A 4 -30.06 -8.53 20.50
CA LEU A 4 -29.11 -8.73 19.41
C LEU A 4 -28.68 -7.36 18.90
N THR A 5 -27.37 -7.16 18.72
CA THR A 5 -26.80 -5.91 18.20
C THR A 5 -25.76 -6.26 17.16
N TYR A 6 -25.87 -5.61 16.00
CA TYR A 6 -24.85 -5.66 14.96
C TYR A 6 -24.29 -4.27 14.70
N ASN A 7 -22.96 -4.17 14.62
CA ASN A 7 -22.27 -2.95 14.22
C ASN A 7 -21.31 -3.27 13.09
N GLY A 8 -21.51 -2.61 11.96
CA GLY A 8 -20.62 -2.65 10.80
C GLY A 8 -19.96 -1.29 10.58
N ASN A 9 -18.70 -1.30 10.20
CA ASN A 9 -17.94 -0.12 9.83
C ASN A 9 -17.11 -0.40 8.58
N LEU A 10 -17.11 0.56 7.65
CA LEU A 10 -16.21 0.60 6.50
C LEU A 10 -15.40 1.88 6.59
N ALA A 11 -14.10 1.79 6.45
CA ALA A 11 -13.19 2.93 6.41
C ALA A 11 -12.25 2.83 5.21
N ILE A 12 -11.94 3.99 4.64
CA ILE A 12 -10.95 4.13 3.57
C ILE A 12 -9.80 4.95 4.14
N THR A 13 -8.60 4.40 4.03
CA THR A 13 -7.36 5.07 4.42
C THR A 13 -6.68 5.59 3.16
N LYS A 14 -6.40 6.88 3.12
CA LYS A 14 -5.65 7.51 2.04
C LYS A 14 -4.34 8.05 2.62
N MET A 15 -3.23 7.78 1.93
CA MET A 15 -1.97 8.44 2.27
C MET A 15 -2.03 9.92 1.93
N THR A 16 -1.54 10.76 2.83
CA THR A 16 -1.47 12.21 2.67
C THR A 16 -0.04 12.69 2.93
N GLY A 17 0.33 13.85 2.39
CA GLY A 17 1.67 14.40 2.59
C GLY A 17 2.76 13.66 1.81
N ILE A 18 2.39 12.99 0.71
CA ILE A 18 3.34 12.33 -0.19
C ILE A 18 4.18 13.43 -0.86
N MET A 19 5.50 13.32 -0.77
CA MET A 19 6.38 14.20 -1.52
C MET A 19 6.24 13.89 -3.01
N LYS A 20 6.10 14.94 -3.81
CA LYS A 20 6.09 14.81 -5.26
C LYS A 20 7.54 14.71 -5.75
N ALA A 21 7.86 13.63 -6.43
CA ALA A 21 9.14 13.51 -7.14
C ALA A 21 9.18 14.49 -8.32
N PRO A 22 10.36 14.94 -8.75
CA PRO A 22 10.51 15.73 -9.96
C PRO A 22 10.06 14.90 -11.17
N THR A 23 9.50 15.55 -12.15
CA THR A 23 9.19 14.96 -13.45
C THR A 23 10.47 14.61 -14.22
N ASN A 24 10.38 13.73 -15.21
CA ASN A 24 11.49 13.43 -16.09
C ASN A 24 12.03 14.71 -16.79
N TYR A 25 11.14 15.62 -17.17
CA TYR A 25 11.54 16.90 -17.75
C TYR A 25 12.33 17.78 -16.78
N GLU A 26 11.84 17.91 -15.55
CA GLU A 26 12.54 18.68 -14.51
C GLU A 26 13.92 18.08 -14.21
N MET A 27 14.03 16.75 -14.12
CA MET A 27 15.33 16.06 -13.95
C MET A 27 16.27 16.32 -15.13
N ALA A 28 15.78 16.23 -16.38
CA ALA A 28 16.59 16.49 -17.56
C ALA A 28 17.13 17.93 -17.59
N ILE A 29 16.34 18.91 -17.17
CA ILE A 29 16.80 20.30 -17.03
C ILE A 29 17.87 20.42 -15.94
N MET A 30 17.67 19.79 -14.77
CA MET A 30 18.64 19.80 -13.68
C MET A 30 19.96 19.15 -14.09
N ASP A 31 19.92 18.04 -14.83
CA ASP A 31 21.11 17.38 -15.36
C ASP A 31 21.87 18.26 -16.36
N ASN A 32 21.13 18.95 -17.23
CA ASN A 32 21.74 19.91 -18.17
C ASN A 32 22.41 21.07 -17.44
N GLU A 33 21.76 21.62 -16.41
CA GLU A 33 22.35 22.68 -15.59
C GLU A 33 23.61 22.19 -14.88
N ALA A 34 23.58 20.99 -14.29
CA ALA A 34 24.74 20.38 -13.63
C ALA A 34 25.90 20.18 -14.62
N ASN A 35 25.63 19.69 -15.83
CA ASN A 35 26.66 19.54 -16.87
C ASN A 35 27.28 20.87 -17.26
N ILE A 36 26.46 21.89 -17.50
CA ILE A 36 26.94 23.25 -17.85
C ILE A 36 27.80 23.81 -16.72
N HIS A 37 27.40 23.70 -15.47
CA HIS A 37 28.18 24.16 -14.33
C HIS A 37 29.54 23.43 -14.18
N ASN A 38 29.60 22.17 -14.63
CA ASN A 38 30.84 21.39 -14.66
C ASN A 38 31.68 21.64 -15.96
N GLY A 39 31.28 22.58 -16.81
CA GLY A 39 31.97 22.90 -18.06
C GLY A 39 31.75 21.88 -19.19
N ALA A 40 30.76 21.00 -19.07
CA ALA A 40 30.35 20.06 -20.08
C ALA A 40 29.17 20.57 -20.94
N ALA A 41 28.96 19.97 -22.07
CA ALA A 41 27.78 20.23 -22.88
C ALA A 41 26.52 19.66 -22.23
N PRO A 42 25.32 20.25 -22.43
CA PRO A 42 24.08 19.66 -22.00
C PRO A 42 23.87 18.28 -22.64
N LEU A 43 23.41 17.33 -21.85
CA LEU A 43 23.10 15.96 -22.32
C LEU A 43 21.79 15.93 -23.12
N TYR A 44 20.79 16.63 -22.64
CA TYR A 44 19.46 16.67 -23.26
C TYR A 44 19.36 17.88 -24.18
N THR A 45 19.41 17.61 -25.50
CA THR A 45 19.13 18.61 -26.56
C THR A 45 17.65 19.00 -26.52
N GLN A 46 17.28 20.11 -27.22
CA GLN A 46 15.88 20.50 -27.29
C GLN A 46 14.99 19.39 -27.86
N GLU A 47 15.49 18.66 -28.88
CA GLU A 47 14.78 17.50 -29.43
C GLU A 47 14.48 16.42 -28.37
N LEU A 48 15.45 16.09 -27.53
CA LEU A 48 15.27 15.12 -26.44
C LEU A 48 14.29 15.63 -25.37
N LEU A 49 14.35 16.91 -25.04
CA LEU A 49 13.40 17.54 -24.11
C LEU A 49 11.98 17.51 -24.68
N ASP A 50 11.79 17.76 -25.96
CA ASP A 50 10.49 17.69 -26.63
C ASP A 50 9.93 16.25 -26.62
N ARG A 51 10.78 15.25 -26.79
CA ARG A 51 10.39 13.83 -26.66
C ARG A 51 9.96 13.46 -25.24
N ILE A 52 10.65 14.00 -24.22
CA ILE A 52 10.26 13.82 -22.82
C ILE A 52 8.88 14.44 -22.58
N LEU A 53 8.65 15.66 -23.05
CA LEU A 53 7.34 16.32 -22.90
C LEU A 53 6.21 15.56 -23.64
N ALA A 54 6.53 14.92 -24.76
CA ALA A 54 5.60 14.11 -25.52
C ALA A 54 5.36 12.71 -24.92
N ASN A 55 6.09 12.31 -23.85
CA ASN A 55 6.12 10.95 -23.32
C ASN A 55 6.33 9.90 -24.42
N ASP A 56 7.35 10.11 -25.27
CA ASP A 56 7.62 9.23 -26.41
C ASP A 56 7.89 7.79 -25.91
N PRO A 57 7.12 6.77 -26.34
CA PRO A 57 7.32 5.41 -25.90
C PRO A 57 8.58 4.74 -26.48
N ASN A 58 9.24 5.35 -27.45
CA ASN A 58 10.38 4.76 -28.16
C ASN A 58 11.69 5.21 -27.53
N PRO A 59 12.41 4.36 -26.80
CA PRO A 59 13.72 4.70 -26.26
C PRO A 59 14.78 4.77 -27.35
N ILE A 60 15.86 5.48 -27.08
CA ILE A 60 17.06 5.52 -27.91
C ILE A 60 18.27 4.96 -27.16
N ASP A 61 19.35 4.70 -27.85
CA ASP A 61 20.61 4.40 -27.20
C ASP A 61 21.11 5.61 -26.43
N HIS A 62 21.61 5.37 -25.20
CA HIS A 62 22.09 6.45 -24.35
C HIS A 62 23.32 7.10 -24.99
N PRO A 63 23.35 8.43 -25.21
CA PRO A 63 24.39 9.08 -25.99
C PRO A 63 25.80 8.97 -25.40
N THR A 64 25.93 8.78 -24.08
CA THR A 64 27.22 8.75 -23.37
C THR A 64 27.47 7.45 -22.60
N GLN A 65 26.48 6.55 -22.53
CA GLN A 65 26.59 5.28 -21.79
C GLN A 65 26.29 4.09 -22.68
N PRO A 66 27.30 3.48 -23.31
CA PRO A 66 27.11 2.33 -24.19
C PRO A 66 26.38 1.17 -23.49
N GLY A 67 25.38 0.59 -24.16
CA GLY A 67 24.57 -0.51 -23.64
C GLY A 67 23.38 -0.05 -22.76
N TRP A 68 23.22 1.24 -22.54
CA TRP A 68 22.07 1.81 -21.84
C TRP A 68 21.08 2.43 -22.83
N LYS A 69 19.82 2.48 -22.42
CA LYS A 69 18.76 3.19 -23.16
C LYS A 69 18.36 4.46 -22.44
N LEU A 70 18.02 5.47 -23.20
CA LEU A 70 17.40 6.70 -22.70
C LEU A 70 15.90 6.61 -22.98
N PHE A 71 15.11 6.70 -21.90
CA PHE A 71 13.65 6.65 -21.93
C PHE A 71 13.06 8.05 -21.79
N PHE A 72 11.88 8.25 -22.37
CA PHE A 72 11.20 9.55 -22.38
C PHE A 72 9.86 9.50 -21.63
N THR A 73 9.60 8.42 -20.91
CA THR A 73 8.40 8.28 -20.06
C THR A 73 8.49 9.21 -18.86
N ASN A 74 7.35 9.48 -18.24
CA ASN A 74 7.26 10.25 -17.00
C ASN A 74 6.40 9.47 -16.00
N THR A 75 7.01 8.53 -15.30
CA THR A 75 6.35 7.65 -14.34
C THR A 75 6.31 8.31 -12.98
N ASP A 76 5.11 8.51 -12.43
CA ASP A 76 4.93 8.84 -11.01
C ASP A 76 4.90 7.53 -10.22
N TRP A 77 6.06 7.11 -9.71
CA TRP A 77 6.21 5.85 -8.98
C TRP A 77 5.38 5.79 -7.71
N MET A 78 5.13 6.95 -7.07
CA MET A 78 4.31 6.99 -5.86
C MET A 78 2.83 6.76 -6.19
N ASP A 79 2.31 7.35 -7.27
CA ASP A 79 0.94 7.13 -7.72
C ASP A 79 0.74 5.70 -8.25
N GLU A 80 1.76 5.15 -8.91
CA GLU A 80 1.72 3.78 -9.39
C GLU A 80 1.78 2.76 -8.26
N LEU A 81 2.60 3.00 -7.23
CA LEU A 81 2.77 2.07 -6.12
C LEU A 81 1.62 2.12 -5.12
N LEU A 82 1.02 3.28 -4.90
CA LEU A 82 0.09 3.50 -3.80
C LEU A 82 -1.37 3.40 -4.23
N THR A 83 -2.18 2.90 -3.32
CA THR A 83 -3.63 2.83 -3.45
C THR A 83 -4.30 3.22 -2.14
N ASN A 84 -5.61 3.33 -2.14
CA ASN A 84 -6.35 3.52 -0.91
C ASN A 84 -6.47 2.20 -0.15
N GLY A 85 -6.07 2.19 1.11
CA GLY A 85 -6.34 1.07 2.00
C GLY A 85 -7.82 1.01 2.37
N VAL A 86 -8.38 -0.19 2.41
CA VAL A 86 -9.77 -0.42 2.83
C VAL A 86 -9.76 -1.21 4.13
N GLN A 87 -10.57 -0.77 5.08
CA GLN A 87 -10.80 -1.51 6.32
C GLN A 87 -12.30 -1.72 6.50
N HIS A 88 -12.67 -2.95 6.84
CA HIS A 88 -14.03 -3.23 7.28
C HIS A 88 -14.00 -3.99 8.61
N ARG A 89 -15.00 -3.69 9.45
CA ARG A 89 -15.17 -4.30 10.76
C ARG A 89 -16.64 -4.65 10.97
N HIS A 90 -16.87 -5.82 11.52
CA HIS A 90 -18.19 -6.35 11.84
C HIS A 90 -18.17 -6.90 13.26
N ASN A 91 -19.12 -6.47 14.08
CA ASN A 91 -19.29 -6.97 15.42
C ASN A 91 -20.76 -7.39 15.61
N LEU A 92 -20.95 -8.61 16.07
CA LEU A 92 -22.25 -9.15 16.47
C LEU A 92 -22.22 -9.41 17.97
N THR A 93 -23.22 -8.92 18.67
CA THR A 93 -23.36 -9.10 20.12
C THR A 93 -24.72 -9.62 20.45
N ILE A 94 -24.76 -10.67 21.28
CA ILE A 94 -25.99 -11.21 21.84
C ILE A 94 -25.86 -11.13 23.36
N SER A 95 -26.84 -10.54 24.02
CA SER A 95 -26.88 -10.48 25.48
C SER A 95 -28.30 -10.70 25.99
N GLY A 96 -28.38 -11.23 27.18
CA GLY A 96 -29.66 -11.44 27.82
C GLY A 96 -29.47 -12.02 29.24
N GLY A 97 -30.57 -12.25 29.89
CA GLY A 97 -30.56 -12.83 31.22
C GLY A 97 -31.94 -12.88 31.84
N GLY A 98 -31.97 -13.44 33.03
CA GLY A 98 -33.10 -13.58 33.90
C GLY A 98 -32.67 -13.52 35.38
N GLU A 99 -33.56 -13.93 36.28
CA GLU A 99 -33.30 -13.83 37.71
C GLU A 99 -32.05 -14.60 38.20
N LYS A 100 -31.70 -15.68 37.50
CA LYS A 100 -30.60 -16.58 37.90
C LYS A 100 -29.42 -16.56 36.94
N SER A 101 -29.57 -16.05 35.75
CA SER A 101 -28.49 -16.11 34.72
C SER A 101 -28.39 -14.85 33.91
N ASN A 102 -27.15 -14.48 33.53
CA ASN A 102 -26.86 -13.47 32.55
C ASN A 102 -25.85 -14.03 31.56
N TYR A 103 -26.01 -13.67 30.32
CA TYR A 103 -25.07 -14.04 29.27
C TYR A 103 -24.76 -12.86 28.33
N TYR A 104 -23.54 -12.87 27.87
CA TYR A 104 -23.04 -11.96 26.87
C TYR A 104 -22.15 -12.74 25.89
N LEU A 105 -22.47 -12.71 24.62
CA LEU A 105 -21.67 -13.30 23.54
C LEU A 105 -21.37 -12.20 22.53
N SER A 106 -20.11 -12.06 22.14
CA SER A 106 -19.69 -11.13 21.11
C SER A 106 -18.74 -11.83 20.14
N ALA A 107 -19.00 -11.68 18.85
CA ALA A 107 -18.14 -12.14 17.77
C ALA A 107 -17.76 -10.94 16.90
N GLY A 108 -16.48 -10.77 16.67
CA GLY A 108 -15.94 -9.69 15.83
C GLY A 108 -15.07 -10.23 14.71
N TYR A 109 -15.16 -9.57 13.59
CA TYR A 109 -14.30 -9.75 12.42
C TYR A 109 -13.85 -8.40 11.92
N SER A 110 -12.57 -8.25 11.62
CA SER A 110 -12.07 -7.10 10.89
C SER A 110 -10.99 -7.51 9.90
N LYS A 111 -11.01 -6.87 8.74
CA LYS A 111 -9.95 -6.99 7.76
C LYS A 111 -9.54 -5.60 7.31
N GLN A 112 -8.24 -5.36 7.30
CA GLN A 112 -7.61 -4.14 6.84
C GLN A 112 -6.63 -4.50 5.74
N PHE A 113 -6.77 -3.87 4.59
CA PHE A 113 -5.83 -3.94 3.49
C PHE A 113 -4.83 -2.79 3.61
N GLY A 114 -3.62 -3.02 3.15
CA GLY A 114 -2.59 -1.99 3.08
C GLY A 114 -2.82 -1.00 1.95
N VAL A 115 -1.81 -0.19 1.72
CA VAL A 115 -1.86 0.92 0.75
C VAL A 115 -0.94 0.69 -0.45
N VAL A 116 -0.25 -0.45 -0.53
CA VAL A 116 0.63 -0.81 -1.65
C VAL A 116 -0.16 -1.60 -2.68
N LYS A 117 -0.24 -1.09 -3.90
CA LYS A 117 -1.15 -1.52 -4.96
C LYS A 117 -0.98 -2.98 -5.40
N TYR A 118 0.26 -3.44 -5.47
CA TYR A 118 0.60 -4.79 -5.98
C TYR A 118 0.97 -5.77 -4.86
N ALA A 119 0.76 -5.39 -3.61
CA ALA A 119 1.06 -6.23 -2.46
C ALA A 119 -0.20 -6.85 -1.86
N ASP A 120 -0.11 -8.10 -1.42
CA ASP A 120 -1.13 -8.73 -0.58
C ASP A 120 -0.84 -8.46 0.90
N ASP A 121 -0.70 -7.17 1.25
CA ASP A 121 -0.55 -6.75 2.63
C ASP A 121 -1.92 -6.58 3.28
N ASN A 122 -2.18 -7.38 4.28
CA ASN A 122 -3.46 -7.32 4.99
C ASN A 122 -3.32 -7.80 6.43
N ASN A 123 -4.25 -7.34 7.26
CA ASN A 123 -4.38 -7.73 8.64
C ASN A 123 -5.82 -8.16 8.91
N THR A 124 -6.00 -9.43 9.19
CA THR A 124 -7.31 -10.03 9.49
C THR A 124 -7.36 -10.42 10.97
N LYS A 125 -8.41 -10.00 11.65
CA LYS A 125 -8.63 -10.30 13.08
C LYS A 125 -10.00 -10.93 13.29
N TYR A 126 -10.02 -11.95 14.12
CA TYR A 126 -11.22 -12.58 14.65
C TYR A 126 -11.18 -12.49 16.16
N ASN A 127 -12.28 -12.13 16.78
CA ASN A 127 -12.42 -12.19 18.23
C ASN A 127 -13.75 -12.83 18.60
N LEU A 128 -13.71 -13.59 19.67
CA LEU A 128 -14.90 -14.18 20.29
C LEU A 128 -14.79 -13.94 21.79
N ARG A 129 -15.86 -13.42 22.38
CA ARG A 129 -15.96 -13.25 23.83
C ARG A 129 -17.29 -13.81 24.31
N MET A 130 -17.22 -14.60 25.37
CA MET A 130 -18.38 -15.13 26.05
C MET A 130 -18.25 -14.85 27.56
N ASN A 131 -19.25 -14.24 28.15
CA ASN A 131 -19.43 -14.14 29.57
C ASN A 131 -20.74 -14.80 29.93
N TYR A 132 -20.72 -15.66 30.93
CA TYR A 132 -21.90 -16.34 31.43
C TYR A 132 -21.86 -16.38 32.95
N ASP A 133 -22.89 -15.84 33.58
CA ASP A 133 -23.08 -15.84 35.01
C ASP A 133 -24.31 -16.67 35.34
N TYR A 134 -24.18 -17.56 36.31
CA TYR A 134 -25.29 -18.37 36.79
C TYR A 134 -25.28 -18.49 38.29
N ARG A 135 -26.41 -18.16 38.92
CA ARG A 135 -26.62 -18.30 40.38
C ARG A 135 -27.22 -19.66 40.64
N LEU A 136 -26.37 -20.60 41.03
CA LEU A 136 -26.76 -21.98 41.38
C LEU A 136 -27.59 -22.03 42.68
N ALA A 137 -27.17 -21.25 43.71
CA ALA A 137 -27.84 -21.12 44.98
C ALA A 137 -27.67 -19.70 45.54
N LYS A 138 -28.31 -19.36 46.67
CA LYS A 138 -28.14 -18.03 47.31
C LYS A 138 -26.69 -17.75 47.69
N TRP A 139 -25.92 -18.79 47.97
CA TRP A 139 -24.54 -18.75 48.42
C TRP A 139 -23.55 -19.16 47.33
N LEU A 140 -24.01 -19.57 46.08
CA LEU A 140 -23.13 -20.07 45.02
C LEU A 140 -23.46 -19.44 43.70
N LYS A 141 -22.48 -18.69 43.15
CA LYS A 141 -22.52 -18.11 41.83
C LYS A 141 -21.39 -18.71 40.96
N LEU A 142 -21.71 -19.12 39.75
CA LEU A 142 -20.75 -19.52 38.72
C LEU A 142 -20.55 -18.36 37.76
N GLU A 143 -19.31 -17.96 37.53
CA GLU A 143 -18.93 -16.96 36.53
C GLU A 143 -17.97 -17.61 35.55
N THR A 144 -18.31 -17.55 34.27
CA THR A 144 -17.47 -18.06 33.20
C THR A 144 -17.14 -16.93 32.23
N LYS A 145 -15.87 -16.74 31.94
CA LYS A 145 -15.38 -15.74 30.96
C LYS A 145 -14.41 -16.42 30.02
N VAL A 146 -14.72 -16.39 28.75
CA VAL A 146 -13.89 -16.95 27.66
C VAL A 146 -13.62 -15.85 26.66
N SER A 147 -12.38 -15.70 26.25
CA SER A 147 -11.96 -14.81 25.17
C SER A 147 -11.01 -15.55 24.23
N LEU A 148 -11.30 -15.48 22.95
CA LEU A 148 -10.45 -16.01 21.88
C LEU A 148 -10.16 -14.87 20.92
N ASP A 149 -8.89 -14.61 20.68
CA ASP A 149 -8.42 -13.62 19.75
C ASP A 149 -7.46 -14.30 18.76
N ASN A 150 -7.70 -14.13 17.48
CA ASN A 150 -6.82 -14.61 16.43
C ASN A 150 -6.52 -13.47 15.46
N GLN A 151 -5.25 -13.30 15.13
CA GLN A 151 -4.79 -12.30 14.17
C GLN A 151 -3.86 -12.96 13.15
N LYS A 152 -4.19 -12.76 11.89
CA LYS A 152 -3.32 -13.13 10.76
C LYS A 152 -2.91 -11.84 10.04
N ARG A 153 -1.61 -11.62 9.96
CA ARG A 153 -1.02 -10.52 9.20
C ARG A 153 -0.21 -11.08 8.03
N THR A 154 -0.45 -10.57 6.85
CA THR A 154 0.38 -10.79 5.66
C THR A 154 1.07 -9.47 5.37
N ASP A 155 2.39 -9.51 5.29
CA ASP A 155 3.21 -8.35 4.95
C ASP A 155 3.82 -8.53 3.56
N ILE A 156 4.10 -7.43 2.89
CA ILE A 156 5.04 -7.42 1.76
C ILE A 156 6.38 -7.91 2.28
N GLY A 157 6.98 -8.89 1.60
CA GLY A 157 8.18 -9.62 2.06
C GLY A 157 9.44 -8.80 2.34
N SER A 158 9.39 -7.47 2.12
CA SER A 158 10.42 -6.50 2.50
C SER A 158 9.81 -5.41 3.39
N ASN A 159 10.67 -4.65 4.06
CA ASN A 159 10.23 -3.52 4.86
C ASN A 159 9.43 -2.53 4.00
N GLY A 160 8.15 -2.33 4.30
CA GLY A 160 7.27 -1.44 3.54
C GLY A 160 7.78 0.00 3.43
N ALA A 161 8.51 0.49 4.44
CA ALA A 161 9.17 1.78 4.38
C ALA A 161 10.27 1.82 3.31
N TRP A 162 10.97 0.70 3.09
CA TRP A 162 11.98 0.59 2.04
C TRP A 162 11.34 0.62 0.65
N VAL A 163 10.25 -0.11 0.44
CA VAL A 163 9.52 -0.12 -0.86
C VAL A 163 9.01 1.28 -1.23
N ILE A 164 8.47 2.01 -0.24
CA ILE A 164 8.04 3.41 -0.44
C ILE A 164 9.25 4.31 -0.70
N GLY A 165 10.36 4.08 0.02
CA GLY A 165 11.62 4.81 -0.19
C GLY A 165 12.17 4.64 -1.59
N GLU A 166 12.22 3.41 -2.12
CA GLU A 166 12.64 3.14 -3.50
C GLU A 166 11.75 3.90 -4.49
N ALA A 167 10.42 3.83 -4.35
CA ALA A 167 9.52 4.57 -5.23
C ALA A 167 9.70 6.09 -5.21
N MET A 168 10.20 6.64 -4.10
CA MET A 168 10.52 8.08 -4.01
C MET A 168 11.82 8.46 -4.71
N PHE A 169 12.76 7.51 -4.83
CA PHE A 169 14.08 7.73 -5.41
C PHE A 169 14.23 7.17 -6.83
N ASP A 170 13.28 6.35 -7.27
CA ASP A 170 13.29 5.81 -8.63
C ASP A 170 13.13 6.91 -9.67
N MET A 171 13.87 6.76 -10.77
CA MET A 171 13.90 7.73 -11.84
C MET A 171 12.58 7.73 -12.63
N PRO A 172 11.96 8.89 -12.84
CA PRO A 172 10.66 8.99 -13.53
C PRO A 172 10.74 8.63 -15.03
N ASN A 173 11.93 8.58 -15.59
CA ASN A 173 12.13 8.22 -17.00
C ASN A 173 11.96 6.73 -17.30
N PHE A 174 11.98 5.86 -16.29
CA PHE A 174 11.78 4.42 -16.51
C PHE A 174 10.30 4.09 -16.73
N PRO A 175 9.99 3.26 -17.75
CA PRO A 175 8.63 2.78 -17.98
C PRO A 175 8.25 1.71 -16.95
N ILE A 176 6.95 1.56 -16.66
CA ILE A 176 6.43 0.49 -15.79
C ILE A 176 6.54 -0.87 -16.48
N TYR A 177 6.28 -0.89 -17.79
CA TYR A 177 6.29 -2.11 -18.60
C TYR A 177 7.30 -1.99 -19.75
N ASN A 178 7.89 -3.13 -20.09
CA ASN A 178 8.69 -3.26 -21.30
C ASN A 178 7.79 -3.39 -22.56
N ALA A 179 8.40 -3.44 -23.73
CA ALA A 179 7.69 -3.57 -25.01
C ALA A 179 6.82 -4.85 -25.13
N ASN A 180 7.11 -5.87 -24.33
CA ASN A 180 6.36 -7.13 -24.29
C ASN A 180 5.19 -7.10 -23.28
N GLY A 181 5.00 -6.00 -22.55
CA GLY A 181 3.97 -5.87 -21.51
C GLY A 181 4.32 -6.51 -20.17
N GLU A 182 5.58 -6.89 -19.96
CA GLU A 182 6.08 -7.38 -18.68
C GLU A 182 6.60 -6.21 -17.84
N PHE A 183 6.66 -6.36 -16.53
CA PHE A 183 7.26 -5.34 -15.68
C PHE A 183 8.69 -5.04 -16.12
N PHE A 184 8.99 -3.76 -16.23
CA PHE A 184 10.33 -3.32 -16.61
C PHE A 184 11.36 -3.73 -15.56
N THR A 185 12.47 -4.30 -16.02
CA THR A 185 13.66 -4.56 -15.21
C THR A 185 14.87 -4.00 -15.93
N GLN A 186 15.74 -3.31 -15.20
CA GLN A 186 16.91 -2.63 -15.75
C GLN A 186 17.88 -3.57 -16.50
N GLY A 187 17.84 -4.88 -16.22
CA GLY A 187 18.63 -5.90 -16.92
C GLY A 187 17.97 -6.48 -18.18
N GLY A 188 16.72 -6.12 -18.48
CA GLY A 188 15.95 -6.68 -19.60
C GLY A 188 16.18 -5.99 -20.96
N TRP A 189 17.06 -4.98 -21.03
CA TRP A 189 17.30 -4.16 -22.22
C TRP A 189 18.63 -4.45 -22.93
N SER A 190 19.35 -5.48 -22.47
CA SER A 190 20.62 -5.90 -23.09
C SER A 190 20.44 -6.95 -24.20
N ASN A 191 19.24 -7.12 -24.76
CA ASN A 191 19.02 -7.97 -25.95
C ASN A 191 18.22 -7.23 -27.01
#